data_271811b2baf3b969920d88d326442015
#
_entry.id   271811b2baf3b969920d88d326442015
#
_cell.length_a   1.000
_cell.length_b   1.000
_cell.length_c   1.000
_cell.angle_alpha   90.00
_cell.angle_beta   90.00
_cell.angle_gamma   90.00
#
_symmetry.space_group_name_H-M   'P 1'
#
loop_
_entity.id
_entity.type
_entity.pdbx_description
1 polymer ?
#
loop_
_entity_poly.entity_id
_entity_poly.type
_entity_poly.pdbx_seq_one_letter_code
_entity_poly.pdbx_strand_id
1 'polypeptide(L)'
;MTQQENISAGLHGPFSLAADAIDEELAENCPGAYALGFTDYLGRFSITYVGSAGEDLKSQLKAHIGTASQFKFRHFAEERLAFEKECEMFHKFMPTGNFLHPSRPHGTDWACPRCRR
;
A
#
# COMPACT_ATOMS: atom_id res chain seq x y z
N MET A 1 10.91 19.69 3.80
CA MET A 1 10.55 18.30 3.64
C MET A 1 10.09 17.69 4.95
N THR A 2 9.10 16.87 4.91
CA THR A 2 8.51 16.34 6.11
C THR A 2 8.91 14.89 6.36
N GLN A 3 8.83 14.46 7.61
CA GLN A 3 9.08 13.09 7.98
C GLN A 3 8.05 12.15 7.36
N GLN A 4 6.81 12.63 7.20
CA GLN A 4 5.77 11.80 6.60
C GLN A 4 6.10 11.36 5.20
N GLU A 5 6.70 12.25 4.40
CA GLU A 5 7.06 11.89 3.04
C GLU A 5 8.08 10.77 3.03
N ASN A 6 9.07 10.85 3.91
CA ASN A 6 10.08 9.80 4.02
C ASN A 6 9.46 8.51 4.57
N ILE A 7 8.57 8.63 5.55
CA ILE A 7 7.92 7.48 6.16
C ILE A 7 7.08 6.76 5.12
N SER A 8 6.35 7.49 4.29
CA SER A 8 5.50 6.89 3.27
C SER A 8 6.27 6.34 2.08
N ALA A 9 7.60 6.54 2.05
CA ALA A 9 8.48 5.88 1.09
C ALA A 9 8.05 6.12 -0.36
N GLY A 10 7.64 7.34 -0.68
CA GLY A 10 7.34 7.72 -2.04
C GLY A 10 5.92 7.43 -2.51
N LEU A 11 5.05 7.00 -1.63
CA LEU A 11 3.66 6.81 -1.99
C LEU A 11 2.96 8.16 -2.17
N HIS A 12 1.94 8.18 -3.04
CA HIS A 12 1.13 9.36 -3.29
C HIS A 12 -0.07 9.39 -2.33
N GLY A 13 -0.47 10.59 -1.93
CA GLY A 13 -1.64 10.79 -1.06
C GLY A 13 -1.26 11.49 0.22
N PRO A 14 -2.13 11.44 1.26
CA PRO A 14 -3.26 10.53 1.36
C PRO A 14 -4.50 11.04 0.62
N PHE A 15 -5.30 10.11 0.15
CA PHE A 15 -6.59 10.38 -0.50
C PHE A 15 -7.69 9.69 0.29
N SER A 16 -8.92 10.18 0.13
CA SER A 16 -10.08 9.56 0.75
C SER A 16 -10.27 8.14 0.21
N LEU A 17 -10.49 7.17 1.09
CA LEU A 17 -10.72 5.77 0.65
C LEU A 17 -12.18 5.64 0.23
N ALA A 18 -12.48 6.13 -0.96
CA ALA A 18 -13.81 6.17 -1.53
C ALA A 18 -13.72 5.92 -3.03
N ALA A 19 -14.80 5.42 -3.62
CA ALA A 19 -14.82 5.01 -5.02
C ALA A 19 -14.41 6.12 -5.98
N ASP A 20 -14.91 7.33 -5.76
CA ASP A 20 -14.63 8.44 -6.68
C ASP A 20 -13.16 8.87 -6.62
N ALA A 21 -12.58 8.92 -5.44
CA ALA A 21 -11.17 9.27 -5.31
C ALA A 21 -10.29 8.19 -5.93
N ILE A 22 -10.64 6.93 -5.73
CA ILE A 22 -9.89 5.82 -6.32
C ILE A 22 -9.97 5.89 -7.85
N ASP A 23 -11.16 6.13 -8.39
CA ASP A 23 -11.35 6.23 -9.84
C ASP A 23 -10.55 7.39 -10.43
N GLU A 24 -10.44 8.48 -9.70
CA GLU A 24 -9.76 9.66 -10.18
C GLU A 24 -8.23 9.49 -10.17
N GLU A 25 -7.70 8.85 -9.13
CA GLU A 25 -6.26 8.84 -8.90
C GLU A 25 -5.54 7.63 -9.52
N LEU A 26 -6.22 6.50 -9.68
CA LEU A 26 -5.54 5.26 -10.08
C LEU A 26 -5.79 4.89 -11.53
N ALA A 27 -4.76 4.30 -12.15
CA ALA A 27 -4.88 3.74 -13.49
C ALA A 27 -5.50 2.34 -13.41
N GLU A 28 -6.24 1.96 -14.47
CA GLU A 28 -6.85 0.63 -14.53
C GLU A 28 -5.80 -0.41 -14.92
N ASN A 29 -6.00 -1.62 -14.42
CA ASN A 29 -5.19 -2.79 -14.78
C ASN A 29 -3.69 -2.55 -14.60
N CYS A 30 -3.32 -1.92 -13.50
CA CYS A 30 -1.93 -1.57 -13.22
C CYS A 30 -1.54 -2.05 -11.82
N PRO A 31 -0.40 -2.74 -11.69
CA PRO A 31 0.05 -3.18 -10.37
C PRO A 31 0.42 -2.02 -9.48
N GLY A 32 0.46 -2.28 -8.18
CA GLY A 32 0.91 -1.26 -7.26
C GLY A 32 0.90 -1.71 -5.82
N ALA A 33 1.44 -0.86 -4.96
CA ALA A 33 1.44 -1.06 -3.52
C ALA A 33 0.69 0.09 -2.87
N TYR A 34 0.16 -0.17 -1.68
CA TYR A 34 -0.67 0.83 -1.01
C TYR A 34 -0.55 0.73 0.50
N ALA A 35 -0.93 1.81 1.16
CA ALA A 35 -1.02 1.86 2.61
C ALA A 35 -2.38 2.46 2.97
N LEU A 36 -3.06 1.86 3.92
CA LEU A 36 -4.34 2.35 4.43
C LEU A 36 -4.11 2.96 5.81
N GLY A 37 -4.89 3.98 6.14
CA GLY A 37 -4.74 4.61 7.43
C GLY A 37 -5.62 5.83 7.60
N PHE A 38 -5.16 6.73 8.43
CA PHE A 38 -5.89 7.97 8.73
C PHE A 38 -4.90 9.06 9.11
N THR A 39 -5.35 10.31 8.98
CA THR A 39 -4.55 11.45 9.43
C THR A 39 -4.90 11.70 10.89
N ASP A 40 -3.88 11.68 11.76
CA ASP A 40 -4.10 11.86 13.19
C ASP A 40 -4.24 13.34 13.54
N TYR A 41 -4.46 13.62 14.84
CA TYR A 41 -4.70 14.99 15.28
C TYR A 41 -3.46 15.90 15.14
N LEU A 42 -2.29 15.30 14.91
CA LEU A 42 -1.08 16.07 14.67
C LEU A 42 -0.83 16.30 13.18
N GLY A 43 -1.75 15.85 12.32
CA GLY A 43 -1.62 16.02 10.88
C GLY A 43 -0.76 14.97 10.21
N ARG A 44 -0.43 13.87 10.89
CA ARG A 44 0.42 12.81 10.34
C ARG A 44 -0.43 11.65 9.87
N PHE A 45 -0.01 11.05 8.76
CA PHE A 45 -0.70 9.87 8.24
C PHE A 45 -0.25 8.64 9.04
N SER A 46 -1.20 8.02 9.71
CA SER A 46 -0.95 6.84 10.53
C SER A 46 -1.35 5.60 9.74
N ILE A 47 -0.39 4.73 9.46
CA ILE A 47 -0.60 3.55 8.63
C ILE A 47 -1.10 2.40 9.48
N THR A 48 -2.23 1.81 9.07
CA THR A 48 -2.82 0.68 9.78
C THR A 48 -2.74 -0.62 8.99
N TYR A 49 -2.51 -0.54 7.67
CA TYR A 49 -2.45 -1.73 6.82
C TYR A 49 -1.66 -1.42 5.56
N VAL A 50 -0.89 -2.38 5.08
CA VAL A 50 -0.19 -2.26 3.80
C VAL A 50 -0.51 -3.46 2.94
N GLY A 51 -0.46 -3.27 1.61
CA GLY A 51 -0.74 -4.34 0.69
C GLY A 51 -0.19 -4.05 -0.69
N SER A 52 -0.40 -4.99 -1.60
CA SER A 52 -0.04 -4.81 -2.99
C SER A 52 -1.00 -5.58 -3.87
N ALA A 53 -1.06 -5.20 -5.13
CA ALA A 53 -1.86 -5.89 -6.14
C ALA A 53 -0.99 -6.11 -7.37
N GLY A 54 -1.05 -7.31 -7.92
CA GLY A 54 -0.20 -7.69 -9.03
C GLY A 54 -0.74 -7.30 -10.39
N GLU A 55 -2.05 -7.01 -10.49
CA GLU A 55 -2.67 -6.73 -11.78
C GLU A 55 -3.50 -5.46 -11.76
N ASP A 56 -4.32 -5.25 -10.73
CA ASP A 56 -5.28 -4.16 -10.73
C ASP A 56 -5.40 -3.58 -9.32
N LEU A 57 -4.54 -2.64 -9.02
CA LEU A 57 -4.52 -1.98 -7.72
C LEU A 57 -5.84 -1.25 -7.45
N LYS A 58 -6.42 -0.66 -8.50
CA LYS A 58 -7.66 0.10 -8.37
C LYS A 58 -8.78 -0.77 -7.81
N SER A 59 -8.94 -1.98 -8.35
CA SER A 59 -9.96 -2.91 -7.88
C SER A 59 -9.67 -3.38 -6.45
N GLN A 60 -8.40 -3.63 -6.14
CA GLN A 60 -7.99 -4.07 -4.81
C GLN A 60 -8.34 -3.00 -3.77
N LEU A 61 -8.06 -1.73 -4.06
CA LEU A 61 -8.37 -0.65 -3.14
C LEU A 61 -9.87 -0.50 -2.93
N LYS A 62 -10.66 -0.70 -3.99
CA LYS A 62 -12.12 -0.61 -3.85
C LYS A 62 -12.65 -1.67 -2.90
N ALA A 63 -12.01 -2.83 -2.84
CA ALA A 63 -12.41 -3.89 -1.92
C ALA A 63 -12.15 -3.51 -0.46
N HIS A 64 -11.30 -2.53 -0.22
CA HIS A 64 -10.97 -2.09 1.15
C HIS A 64 -11.83 -0.92 1.62
N ILE A 65 -12.72 -0.37 0.77
CA ILE A 65 -13.57 0.76 1.18
C ILE A 65 -14.35 0.37 2.44
N GLY A 66 -14.30 1.23 3.44
CA GLY A 66 -14.96 0.99 4.72
C GLY A 66 -14.02 0.46 5.79
N THR A 67 -12.81 0.04 5.44
CA THR A 67 -11.87 -0.50 6.43
C THR A 67 -10.91 0.55 6.97
N ALA A 68 -10.81 1.69 6.30
CA ALA A 68 -9.97 2.80 6.74
C ALA A 68 -10.51 4.07 6.12
N SER A 69 -10.04 5.23 6.58
CA SER A 69 -10.54 6.49 6.07
C SER A 69 -9.76 7.01 4.87
N GLN A 70 -8.49 6.66 4.75
CA GLN A 70 -7.62 7.21 3.72
C GLN A 70 -6.66 6.16 3.18
N PHE A 71 -6.07 6.44 2.03
CA PHE A 71 -5.06 5.57 1.46
C PHE A 71 -3.96 6.38 0.79
N LYS A 72 -2.78 5.76 0.69
CA LYS A 72 -1.69 6.20 -0.17
C LYS A 72 -1.33 5.06 -1.09
N PHE A 73 -0.80 5.35 -2.27
CA PHE A 73 -0.51 4.32 -3.23
C PHE A 73 0.64 4.70 -4.16
N ARG A 74 1.16 3.70 -4.85
CA ARG A 74 2.08 3.91 -5.96
C ARG A 74 1.95 2.77 -6.94
N HIS A 75 1.84 3.11 -8.23
CA HIS A 75 1.87 2.10 -9.29
C HIS A 75 3.30 1.69 -9.57
N PHE A 76 3.46 0.44 -9.97
CA PHE A 76 4.75 -0.08 -10.41
C PHE A 76 4.57 -0.75 -11.76
N ALA A 77 5.66 -0.85 -12.52
CA ALA A 77 5.62 -1.47 -13.83
C ALA A 77 5.47 -2.99 -13.75
N GLU A 78 5.87 -3.59 -12.63
CA GLU A 78 5.89 -5.04 -12.47
C GLU A 78 5.32 -5.44 -11.12
N GLU A 79 4.65 -6.60 -11.12
CA GLU A 79 4.09 -7.16 -9.90
C GLU A 79 5.14 -7.38 -8.83
N ARG A 80 6.33 -7.81 -9.23
CA ARG A 80 7.42 -8.08 -8.29
C ARG A 80 7.79 -6.84 -7.50
N LEU A 81 7.86 -5.69 -8.17
CA LEU A 81 8.22 -4.43 -7.50
C LEU A 81 7.15 -4.04 -6.48
N ALA A 82 5.88 -4.27 -6.84
CA ALA A 82 4.79 -3.99 -5.91
C ALA A 82 4.86 -4.89 -4.68
N PHE A 83 5.13 -6.18 -4.88
CA PHE A 83 5.29 -7.13 -3.79
C PHE A 83 6.46 -6.73 -2.87
N GLU A 84 7.60 -6.38 -3.47
CA GLU A 84 8.77 -5.99 -2.68
C GLU A 84 8.50 -4.72 -1.88
N LYS A 85 7.74 -3.79 -2.46
CA LYS A 85 7.36 -2.56 -1.74
C LYS A 85 6.45 -2.87 -0.56
N GLU A 86 5.51 -3.78 -0.74
CA GLU A 86 4.64 -4.21 0.36
C GLU A 86 5.47 -4.80 1.50
N CYS A 87 6.41 -5.68 1.18
CA CYS A 87 7.28 -6.30 2.18
C CYS A 87 8.09 -5.24 2.93
N GLU A 88 8.63 -4.28 2.19
CA GLU A 88 9.40 -3.20 2.80
C GLU A 88 8.56 -2.40 3.79
N MET A 89 7.35 -2.04 3.38
CA MET A 89 6.45 -1.29 4.24
C MET A 89 5.99 -2.09 5.45
N PHE A 90 5.75 -3.39 5.26
CA PHE A 90 5.35 -4.25 6.36
C PHE A 90 6.41 -4.24 7.46
N HIS A 91 7.68 -4.41 7.09
CA HIS A 91 8.76 -4.43 8.08
C HIS A 91 9.01 -3.06 8.69
N LYS A 92 8.86 -2.00 7.89
CA LYS A 92 9.17 -0.66 8.36
C LYS A 92 8.12 -0.13 9.32
N PHE A 93 6.84 -0.34 9.01
CA PHE A 93 5.75 0.26 9.78
C PHE A 93 5.09 -0.69 10.76
N MET A 94 5.24 -1.99 10.56
CA MET A 94 4.59 -3.02 11.40
C MET A 94 3.14 -2.66 11.68
N PRO A 95 2.31 -2.54 10.61
CA PRO A 95 0.95 -2.03 10.76
C PRO A 95 0.09 -2.93 11.61
N THR A 96 -0.81 -2.34 12.38
CA THR A 96 -1.68 -3.10 13.29
C THR A 96 -2.66 -4.01 12.56
N GLY A 97 -3.00 -3.70 11.30
CA GLY A 97 -3.93 -4.50 10.52
C GLY A 97 -3.31 -5.68 9.78
N ASN A 98 -1.98 -5.78 9.77
CA ASN A 98 -1.30 -6.89 9.11
C ASN A 98 -0.78 -7.86 10.15
N PHE A 99 -1.45 -9.00 10.31
CA PHE A 99 -1.05 -10.00 11.31
C PHE A 99 0.06 -10.91 10.79
N LEU A 100 0.12 -11.10 9.47
CA LEU A 100 1.06 -12.03 8.86
C LEU A 100 1.93 -11.29 7.85
N HIS A 101 3.16 -11.79 7.71
CA HIS A 101 4.08 -11.29 6.68
C HIS A 101 3.42 -11.46 5.30
N PRO A 102 3.60 -10.50 4.38
CA PRO A 102 3.04 -10.63 3.03
C PRO A 102 3.44 -11.94 2.37
N SER A 103 2.47 -12.60 1.75
CA SER A 103 2.71 -13.86 1.05
C SER A 103 3.19 -13.55 -0.36
N ARG A 104 4.19 -14.30 -0.82
CA ARG A 104 4.61 -14.15 -2.21
C ARG A 104 3.48 -14.63 -3.12
N PRO A 105 3.34 -14.02 -4.30
CA PRO A 105 2.31 -14.46 -5.24
C PRO A 105 2.51 -15.91 -5.65
N HIS A 106 1.40 -16.60 -5.89
CA HIS A 106 1.43 -18.02 -6.25
C HIS A 106 2.28 -18.25 -7.49
N GLY A 107 3.12 -19.27 -7.42
CA GLY A 107 3.99 -19.62 -8.55
C GLY A 107 5.27 -18.83 -8.66
N THR A 108 5.55 -17.94 -7.71
CA THR A 108 6.78 -17.17 -7.72
C THR A 108 7.73 -17.63 -6.62
N ASP A 109 9.01 -17.32 -6.80
CA ASP A 109 10.03 -17.56 -5.78
C ASP A 109 10.59 -16.25 -5.24
N TRP A 110 9.86 -15.16 -5.40
CA TRP A 110 10.31 -13.85 -4.96
C TRP A 110 10.47 -13.82 -3.44
N ALA A 111 11.56 -13.24 -2.99
CA ALA A 111 11.86 -13.13 -1.58
C ALA A 111 11.59 -11.72 -1.08
N CYS A 112 11.21 -11.60 0.19
CA CYS A 112 11.11 -10.30 0.83
C CYS A 112 12.51 -9.68 0.89
N PRO A 113 12.69 -8.43 0.41
CA PRO A 113 14.02 -7.81 0.43
C PRO A 113 14.55 -7.55 1.83
N ARG A 114 13.66 -7.51 2.84
CA ARG A 114 14.08 -7.21 4.21
C ARG A 114 14.47 -8.47 4.99
N CYS A 115 13.73 -9.55 4.85
CA CYS A 115 14.00 -10.77 5.64
C CYS A 115 14.20 -12.01 4.80
N ARG A 116 14.05 -11.91 3.52
CA ARG A 116 14.31 -12.99 2.56
C ARG A 116 13.45 -14.22 2.75
N ARG A 117 12.22 -14.01 3.20
CA ARG A 117 11.25 -15.09 3.28
C ARG A 117 10.71 -15.48 1.95
#